data_7bdcff70689c0c9e67e5022e13b9d80a
#
_entry.id   7bdcff70689c0c9e67e5022e13b9d80a
#
_cell.length_a   1.000
_cell.length_b   1.000
_cell.length_c   1.000
_cell.angle_alpha   90.00
_cell.angle_beta   90.00
_cell.angle_gamma   90.00
#
_symmetry.space_group_name_H-M   'P 1'
#
loop_
_entity.id
_entity.type
_entity.pdbx_description
1 polymer ?
#
loop_
_entity_poly.entity_id
_entity_poly.type
_entity_poly.pdbx_seq_one_letter_code
_entity_poly.pdbx_strand_id
1 'polypeptide(L)'
;MKTGSFLIAGLGVILGAVGSFAISAHVAAAGPNWPASKATDLAQPTAAMTPVLAKNLANFDDLDFHVYTGQHWANLHKSHAEDITVYYPDGHTTKGIPAHIQELNFMWTFAPDNRIVEHPVRFGTADGEWTGIMGYLDGTFSKPMVLPGGKTIQPTGKRYHLPMSTLGHWNHQGTMSEEYLFWDNDSLMNQIGAK
;
A
#
# COMPACT_ATOMS: atom_id res chain seq x y z
N MET A 1 6.83 31.98 -12.02
CA MET A 1 6.38 31.15 -10.89
C MET A 1 5.68 29.94 -11.49
N LYS A 2 6.33 28.76 -11.46
CA LYS A 2 5.75 27.52 -11.96
C LYS A 2 5.12 26.82 -10.77
N THR A 3 3.78 26.78 -10.75
CA THR A 3 3.00 26.00 -9.79
C THR A 3 3.22 24.53 -10.09
N GLY A 4 3.90 23.82 -9.21
CA GLY A 4 4.03 22.38 -9.28
C GLY A 4 2.68 21.72 -9.05
N SER A 5 2.19 20.99 -10.05
CA SER A 5 1.03 20.12 -9.89
C SER A 5 1.43 18.93 -9.01
N PHE A 6 0.88 18.87 -7.80
CA PHE A 6 0.89 17.67 -6.99
C PHE A 6 -0.18 16.74 -7.55
N LEU A 7 0.26 15.68 -8.25
CA LEU A 7 -0.61 14.55 -8.56
C LEU A 7 -0.62 13.63 -7.34
N ILE A 8 -1.67 13.73 -6.55
CA ILE A 8 -2.02 12.65 -5.62
C ILE A 8 -2.50 11.49 -6.47
N ALA A 9 -1.95 10.34 -6.20
CA ALA A 9 -2.20 9.09 -6.87
C ALA A 9 -3.64 8.86 -7.26
N GLY A 10 -3.87 8.71 -8.53
CA GLY A 10 -5.17 8.67 -9.14
C GLY A 10 -6.10 7.60 -8.57
N LEU A 11 -7.17 8.03 -7.91
CA LEU A 11 -8.41 7.32 -7.98
C LEU A 11 -8.99 7.56 -9.40
N GLY A 12 -8.54 6.77 -10.36
CA GLY A 12 -9.11 6.76 -11.70
C GLY A 12 -10.54 6.23 -11.67
N VAL A 13 -11.51 7.09 -11.36
CA VAL A 13 -12.92 6.78 -11.58
C VAL A 13 -13.19 6.98 -13.06
N ILE A 14 -13.17 5.89 -13.84
CA ILE A 14 -13.78 5.88 -15.17
C ILE A 14 -15.30 5.84 -14.95
N LEU A 15 -15.95 6.98 -15.13
CA LEU A 15 -17.39 7.06 -15.32
C LEU A 15 -17.75 6.44 -16.68
N GLY A 16 -18.00 5.11 -16.68
CA GLY A 16 -18.58 4.40 -17.80
C GLY A 16 -20.07 4.71 -17.89
N ALA A 17 -20.51 5.22 -19.05
CA ALA A 17 -21.90 5.40 -19.41
C ALA A 17 -22.69 4.09 -19.21
N VAL A 18 -23.89 4.19 -18.65
CA VAL A 18 -24.83 3.08 -18.50
C VAL A 18 -25.35 2.67 -19.88
N GLY A 19 -24.67 1.74 -20.52
CA GLY A 19 -25.16 1.02 -21.66
C GLY A 19 -25.67 -0.34 -21.20
N SER A 20 -26.96 -0.62 -21.43
CA SER A 20 -27.54 -1.96 -21.22
C SER A 20 -26.83 -2.98 -22.09
N PHE A 21 -25.93 -3.76 -21.52
CA PHE A 21 -25.33 -4.90 -22.20
C PHE A 21 -26.17 -6.14 -21.95
N ALA A 22 -26.79 -6.64 -23.01
CA ALA A 22 -27.30 -7.99 -23.04
C ALA A 22 -26.12 -8.96 -22.78
N ILE A 23 -26.22 -9.76 -21.74
CA ILE A 23 -25.25 -10.80 -21.45
C ILE A 23 -25.47 -11.92 -22.48
N SER A 24 -24.78 -11.86 -23.61
CA SER A 24 -24.56 -13.03 -24.43
C SER A 24 -23.56 -13.92 -23.73
N ALA A 25 -24.00 -15.14 -23.36
CA ALA A 25 -23.10 -16.16 -22.84
C ALA A 25 -22.05 -16.50 -23.91
N HIS A 26 -20.92 -15.82 -23.88
CA HIS A 26 -19.78 -16.26 -24.65
C HIS A 26 -19.14 -17.43 -23.91
N VAL A 27 -19.19 -18.59 -24.57
CA VAL A 27 -18.37 -19.75 -24.22
C VAL A 27 -16.95 -19.22 -24.04
N ALA A 28 -16.42 -19.34 -22.82
CA ALA A 28 -15.06 -18.97 -22.54
C ALA A 28 -14.14 -19.72 -23.52
N ALA A 29 -13.51 -18.99 -24.41
CA ALA A 29 -12.40 -19.54 -25.18
C ALA A 29 -11.39 -20.07 -24.16
N ALA A 30 -11.00 -21.36 -24.32
CA ALA A 30 -9.98 -21.94 -23.49
C ALA A 30 -8.77 -20.98 -23.49
N GLY A 31 -8.41 -20.45 -22.35
CA GLY A 31 -7.25 -19.59 -22.22
C GLY A 31 -6.01 -20.33 -22.73
N PRO A 32 -4.94 -19.61 -23.06
CA PRO A 32 -3.71 -20.22 -23.51
C PRO A 32 -3.34 -21.36 -22.57
N ASN A 33 -3.09 -22.55 -23.12
CA ASN A 33 -2.59 -23.70 -22.37
C ASN A 33 -1.21 -23.30 -21.79
N TRP A 34 -1.22 -22.74 -20.60
CA TRP A 34 -0.02 -22.67 -19.81
C TRP A 34 0.38 -24.11 -19.50
N PRO A 35 1.61 -24.54 -19.88
CA PRO A 35 2.09 -25.83 -19.44
C PRO A 35 1.93 -25.85 -17.93
N ALA A 36 1.21 -26.84 -17.41
CA ALA A 36 1.13 -27.05 -15.98
C ALA A 36 2.58 -27.00 -15.46
N SER A 37 2.93 -25.92 -14.80
CA SER A 37 4.16 -25.83 -14.06
C SER A 37 4.10 -27.07 -13.17
N LYS A 38 5.00 -28.05 -13.43
CA LYS A 38 5.27 -29.02 -12.39
C LYS A 38 5.74 -28.15 -11.25
N ALA A 39 4.87 -27.94 -10.24
CA ALA A 39 5.28 -27.47 -8.96
C ALA A 39 6.33 -28.50 -8.51
N THR A 40 7.57 -28.26 -8.90
CA THR A 40 8.67 -28.86 -8.22
C THR A 40 8.42 -28.44 -6.79
N ASP A 41 8.25 -29.40 -5.88
CA ASP A 41 8.29 -29.14 -4.45
C ASP A 41 9.52 -28.28 -4.19
N LEU A 42 9.33 -26.97 -4.31
CA LEU A 42 10.24 -26.03 -3.70
C LEU A 42 10.00 -26.28 -2.23
N ALA A 43 10.75 -27.24 -1.67
CA ALA A 43 10.89 -27.34 -0.24
C ALA A 43 11.12 -25.91 0.22
N GLN A 44 10.09 -25.31 0.83
CA GLN A 44 10.21 -24.01 1.43
C GLN A 44 11.43 -24.13 2.34
N PRO A 45 12.55 -23.45 2.05
CA PRO A 45 13.63 -23.47 2.99
C PRO A 45 13.03 -22.90 4.26
N THR A 46 12.84 -23.73 5.28
CA THR A 46 12.67 -23.28 6.65
C THR A 46 14.01 -22.70 7.09
N ALA A 47 14.48 -21.68 6.34
CA ALA A 47 15.64 -20.92 6.72
C ALA A 47 15.26 -20.25 8.03
N ALA A 48 15.97 -20.60 9.09
CA ALA A 48 15.84 -19.91 10.36
C ALA A 48 15.96 -18.42 10.09
N MET A 49 15.04 -17.62 10.62
CA MET A 49 15.03 -16.17 10.47
C MET A 49 16.42 -15.65 10.88
N THR A 50 17.14 -15.06 9.93
CA THR A 50 18.47 -14.52 10.24
C THR A 50 18.35 -13.27 11.13
N PRO A 51 19.38 -12.92 11.91
CA PRO A 51 19.32 -11.71 12.75
C PRO A 51 19.04 -10.43 11.96
N VAL A 52 19.55 -10.30 10.72
CA VAL A 52 19.32 -9.12 9.88
C VAL A 52 17.87 -9.08 9.40
N LEU A 53 17.31 -10.18 8.94
CA LEU A 53 15.90 -10.27 8.57
C LEU A 53 14.98 -9.97 9.75
N ALA A 54 15.27 -10.57 10.92
CA ALA A 54 14.49 -10.32 12.14
C ALA A 54 14.50 -8.82 12.52
N LYS A 55 15.68 -8.17 12.43
CA LYS A 55 15.83 -6.73 12.69
C LYS A 55 15.01 -5.90 11.71
N ASN A 56 15.06 -6.18 10.41
CA ASN A 56 14.36 -5.41 9.39
C ASN A 56 12.84 -5.59 9.50
N LEU A 57 12.36 -6.81 9.78
CA LEU A 57 10.94 -7.05 10.06
C LEU A 57 10.45 -6.34 11.33
N ALA A 58 11.26 -6.32 12.40
CA ALA A 58 10.92 -5.56 13.62
C ALA A 58 10.90 -4.05 13.36
N ASN A 59 11.81 -3.54 12.52
CA ASN A 59 11.80 -2.15 12.10
C ASN A 59 10.54 -1.82 11.26
N PHE A 60 10.09 -2.76 10.42
CA PHE A 60 8.83 -2.63 9.67
C PHE A 60 7.62 -2.58 10.60
N ASP A 61 7.56 -3.42 11.63
CA ASP A 61 6.51 -3.38 12.65
C ASP A 61 6.49 -2.04 13.39
N ASP A 62 7.66 -1.51 13.78
CA ASP A 62 7.78 -0.17 14.42
C ASP A 62 7.32 0.95 13.49
N LEU A 63 7.68 0.86 12.20
CA LEU A 63 7.21 1.79 11.18
C LEU A 63 5.69 1.88 11.17
N ASP A 64 4.99 0.77 11.01
CA ASP A 64 3.55 0.77 10.79
C ASP A 64 2.76 0.97 12.08
N PHE A 65 3.17 0.31 13.17
CA PHE A 65 2.40 0.34 14.42
C PHE A 65 2.62 1.61 15.24
N HIS A 66 3.80 2.21 15.13
CA HIS A 66 4.14 3.37 15.97
C HIS A 66 4.40 4.63 15.15
N VAL A 67 5.23 4.57 14.10
CA VAL A 67 5.57 5.78 13.34
C VAL A 67 4.42 6.22 12.48
N TYR A 68 3.86 5.34 11.65
CA TYR A 68 2.71 5.63 10.79
C TYR A 68 1.45 5.86 11.62
N THR A 69 1.06 4.90 12.44
CA THR A 69 -0.17 4.97 13.25
C THR A 69 -0.16 6.13 14.24
N GLY A 70 1.00 6.48 14.78
CA GLY A 70 1.19 7.64 15.66
C GLY A 70 1.46 8.96 14.95
N GLN A 71 1.57 8.97 13.61
CA GLN A 71 2.00 10.13 12.82
C GLN A 71 3.33 10.70 13.30
N HIS A 72 4.24 9.86 13.78
CA HIS A 72 5.54 10.27 14.29
C HIS A 72 6.56 10.47 13.16
N TRP A 73 6.23 11.30 12.17
CA TRP A 73 6.99 11.48 10.92
C TRP A 73 8.47 11.79 11.12
N ALA A 74 8.83 12.46 12.20
CA ALA A 74 10.23 12.71 12.55
C ALA A 74 11.06 11.42 12.77
N ASN A 75 10.41 10.27 12.99
CA ASN A 75 11.02 8.96 13.15
C ASN A 75 11.10 8.14 11.86
N LEU A 76 10.55 8.64 10.74
CA LEU A 76 10.49 7.89 9.49
C LEU A 76 11.88 7.50 8.97
N HIS A 77 12.89 8.34 9.24
CA HIS A 77 14.30 8.09 8.94
C HIS A 77 14.88 6.81 9.58
N LYS A 78 14.22 6.23 10.57
CA LYS A 78 14.67 4.97 11.20
C LYS A 78 14.47 3.77 10.30
N SER A 79 13.45 3.81 9.44
CA SER A 79 13.10 2.76 8.49
C SER A 79 13.37 3.12 7.03
N HIS A 80 13.46 4.42 6.70
CA HIS A 80 13.60 4.91 5.34
C HIS A 80 14.92 5.65 5.14
N ALA A 81 15.56 5.41 4.00
CA ALA A 81 16.66 6.25 3.54
C ALA A 81 16.13 7.63 3.16
N GLU A 82 16.97 8.66 3.30
CA GLU A 82 16.58 10.05 2.98
C GLU A 82 16.08 10.21 1.53
N ASP A 83 16.64 9.44 0.60
CA ASP A 83 16.32 9.45 -0.83
C ASP A 83 15.46 8.26 -1.27
N ILE A 84 14.74 7.62 -0.33
CA ILE A 84 13.85 6.49 -0.64
C ILE A 84 12.99 6.73 -1.87
N THR A 85 12.80 5.71 -2.68
CA THR A 85 11.82 5.70 -3.77
C THR A 85 10.62 4.86 -3.34
N VAL A 86 9.42 5.43 -3.34
CA VAL A 86 8.19 4.73 -2.98
C VAL A 86 7.31 4.58 -4.22
N TYR A 87 6.84 3.36 -4.46
CA TYR A 87 5.99 2.97 -5.59
C TYR A 87 4.57 2.72 -5.11
N TYR A 88 3.60 3.40 -5.71
CA TYR A 88 2.18 3.37 -5.31
C TYR A 88 1.33 2.51 -6.26
N PRO A 89 0.16 2.00 -5.81
CA PRO A 89 -0.66 1.07 -6.58
C PRO A 89 -1.15 1.59 -7.93
N ASP A 90 -1.22 2.90 -8.12
CA ASP A 90 -1.62 3.55 -9.38
C ASP A 90 -0.45 3.79 -10.35
N GLY A 91 0.76 3.38 -9.96
CA GLY A 91 1.98 3.48 -10.75
C GLY A 91 2.74 4.80 -10.60
N HIS A 92 2.27 5.78 -9.80
CA HIS A 92 3.11 6.93 -9.51
C HIS A 92 4.19 6.59 -8.48
N THR A 93 5.19 7.44 -8.38
CA THR A 93 6.30 7.29 -7.43
C THR A 93 6.58 8.60 -6.72
N THR A 94 7.07 8.50 -5.48
CA THR A 94 7.69 9.63 -4.78
C THR A 94 9.16 9.35 -4.52
N LYS A 95 9.95 10.41 -4.35
CA LYS A 95 11.35 10.31 -3.96
C LYS A 95 11.65 11.18 -2.76
N GLY A 96 12.26 10.56 -1.75
CA GLY A 96 12.66 11.18 -0.50
C GLY A 96 11.56 11.23 0.54
N ILE A 97 11.97 11.20 1.80
CA ILE A 97 11.09 11.21 2.98
C ILE A 97 10.05 12.35 2.96
N PRO A 98 10.40 13.62 2.61
CA PRO A 98 9.40 14.70 2.63
C PRO A 98 8.24 14.49 1.66
N ALA A 99 8.50 13.95 0.47
CA ALA A 99 7.46 13.67 -0.52
C ALA A 99 6.59 12.49 -0.07
N HIS A 100 7.21 11.45 0.49
CA HIS A 100 6.48 10.31 1.02
C HIS A 100 5.54 10.70 2.18
N ILE A 101 5.99 11.55 3.12
CA ILE A 101 5.13 12.04 4.22
C ILE A 101 3.87 12.75 3.69
N GLN A 102 3.96 13.48 2.58
CA GLN A 102 2.78 14.14 2.01
C GLN A 102 1.73 13.13 1.56
N GLU A 103 2.15 12.02 0.94
CA GLU A 103 1.25 10.94 0.54
C GLU A 103 0.67 10.20 1.75
N LEU A 104 1.49 9.88 2.74
CA LEU A 104 1.04 9.24 3.98
C LEU A 104 -0.04 10.07 4.68
N ASN A 105 0.13 11.39 4.76
CA ASN A 105 -0.83 12.29 5.39
C ASN A 105 -2.21 12.28 4.71
N PHE A 106 -2.32 11.90 3.45
CA PHE A 106 -3.60 11.90 2.75
C PHE A 106 -4.67 11.06 3.46
N MET A 107 -4.33 9.86 3.92
CA MET A 107 -5.27 8.99 4.65
C MET A 107 -5.81 9.65 5.91
N TRP A 108 -4.97 10.41 6.62
CA TRP A 108 -5.33 11.10 7.85
C TRP A 108 -6.25 12.30 7.64
N THR A 109 -6.30 12.86 6.42
CA THR A 109 -7.19 13.99 6.12
C THR A 109 -8.65 13.61 6.22
N PHE A 110 -9.03 12.39 5.82
CA PHE A 110 -10.42 11.94 5.81
C PHE A 110 -10.76 10.88 6.86
N ALA A 111 -9.75 10.18 7.39
CA ALA A 111 -9.87 9.16 8.43
C ALA A 111 -8.86 9.42 9.56
N PRO A 112 -9.16 10.36 10.50
CA PRO A 112 -8.21 10.73 11.56
C PRO A 112 -7.88 9.62 12.57
N ASP A 113 -8.62 8.52 12.55
CA ASP A 113 -8.39 7.30 13.33
C ASP A 113 -7.71 6.18 12.54
N ASN A 114 -7.14 6.53 11.38
CA ASN A 114 -6.45 5.59 10.52
C ASN A 114 -5.27 4.93 11.26
N ARG A 115 -5.09 3.61 11.10
CA ARG A 115 -4.05 2.86 11.80
C ARG A 115 -3.72 1.54 11.12
N ILE A 116 -2.55 1.01 11.43
CA ILE A 116 -2.11 -0.36 11.19
C ILE A 116 -1.72 -0.94 12.54
N VAL A 117 -2.25 -2.12 12.92
CA VAL A 117 -2.03 -2.68 14.26
C VAL A 117 -1.50 -4.11 14.24
N GLU A 118 -1.47 -4.75 13.07
CA GLU A 118 -1.00 -6.12 12.93
C GLU A 118 -0.43 -6.41 11.54
N HIS A 119 0.54 -7.31 11.51
CA HIS A 119 1.08 -7.93 10.31
C HIS A 119 0.91 -9.45 10.42
N PRO A 120 -0.24 -10.02 10.04
CA PRO A 120 -0.48 -11.47 10.12
C PRO A 120 0.45 -12.28 9.21
N VAL A 121 1.00 -11.67 8.18
CA VAL A 121 1.99 -12.29 7.30
C VAL A 121 3.23 -11.41 7.22
N ARG A 122 4.39 -12.02 7.51
CA ARG A 122 5.71 -11.38 7.43
C ARG A 122 6.72 -12.36 6.89
N PHE A 123 7.52 -11.93 5.94
CA PHE A 123 8.56 -12.76 5.33
C PHE A 123 9.70 -11.88 4.78
N GLY A 124 10.77 -12.51 4.33
CA GLY A 124 11.84 -11.82 3.63
C GLY A 124 12.92 -12.78 3.18
N THR A 125 13.92 -12.24 2.51
CA THR A 125 15.11 -12.99 2.07
C THR A 125 16.06 -13.21 3.24
N ALA A 126 16.84 -14.29 3.19
CA ALA A 126 17.73 -14.66 4.30
C ALA A 126 18.82 -13.61 4.59
N ASP A 127 19.26 -12.86 3.57
CA ASP A 127 20.18 -11.73 3.68
C ASP A 127 19.52 -10.48 4.28
N GLY A 128 18.17 -10.47 4.36
CA GLY A 128 17.39 -9.35 4.87
C GLY A 128 17.27 -8.19 3.87
N GLU A 129 17.75 -8.31 2.65
CA GLU A 129 17.65 -7.25 1.64
C GLU A 129 16.20 -6.98 1.24
N TRP A 130 15.35 -8.01 1.24
CA TRP A 130 13.93 -7.86 0.96
C TRP A 130 13.07 -8.32 2.13
N THR A 131 12.08 -7.51 2.45
CA THR A 131 11.01 -7.89 3.38
C THR A 131 9.65 -7.68 2.73
N GLY A 132 8.68 -8.49 3.15
CA GLY A 132 7.28 -8.32 2.78
C GLY A 132 6.39 -8.47 4.00
N ILE A 133 5.39 -7.62 4.07
CA ILE A 133 4.33 -7.69 5.07
C ILE A 133 2.96 -7.66 4.38
N MET A 134 1.99 -8.26 5.05
CA MET A 134 0.58 -8.03 4.78
C MET A 134 -0.06 -7.57 6.08
N GLY A 135 -0.82 -6.51 6.01
CA GLY A 135 -1.52 -5.91 7.13
C GLY A 135 -2.88 -5.36 6.71
N TYR A 136 -3.47 -4.57 7.60
CA TYR A 136 -4.74 -3.92 7.35
C TYR A 136 -4.68 -2.46 7.73
N LEU A 137 -5.15 -1.59 6.82
CA LEU A 137 -5.46 -0.20 7.12
C LEU A 137 -6.89 -0.15 7.68
N ASP A 138 -7.00 0.21 8.95
CA ASP A 138 -8.28 0.41 9.63
C ASP A 138 -8.56 1.90 9.81
N GLY A 139 -9.81 2.31 9.67
CA GLY A 139 -10.21 3.69 9.95
C GLY A 139 -11.68 3.93 9.71
N THR A 140 -12.10 5.18 9.95
CA THR A 140 -13.48 5.64 9.74
C THR A 140 -13.50 6.83 8.80
N PHE A 141 -14.26 6.75 7.71
CA PHE A 141 -14.47 7.88 6.81
C PHE A 141 -15.34 8.93 7.48
N SER A 142 -14.72 9.79 8.29
CA SER A 142 -15.41 10.74 9.17
C SER A 142 -15.22 12.21 8.77
N LYS A 143 -14.34 12.51 7.82
CA LYS A 143 -14.12 13.86 7.29
C LYS A 143 -14.18 13.88 5.77
N PRO A 144 -14.45 15.04 5.13
CA PRO A 144 -14.46 15.15 3.68
C PRO A 144 -13.14 14.71 3.05
N MET A 145 -13.21 13.88 2.00
CA MET A 145 -12.06 13.45 1.20
C MET A 145 -11.97 14.33 -0.05
N VAL A 146 -10.89 15.08 -0.18
CA VAL A 146 -10.64 15.91 -1.36
C VAL A 146 -9.77 15.14 -2.33
N LEU A 147 -10.34 14.76 -3.48
CA LEU A 147 -9.64 14.05 -4.53
C LEU A 147 -8.79 15.01 -5.40
N PRO A 148 -7.81 14.49 -6.15
CA PRO A 148 -7.16 15.24 -7.20
C PRO A 148 -8.19 15.89 -8.14
N GLY A 149 -7.94 17.14 -8.55
CA GLY A 149 -8.91 17.91 -9.32
C GLY A 149 -9.99 18.62 -8.50
N GLY A 150 -9.93 18.51 -7.15
CA GLY A 150 -10.77 19.28 -6.23
C GLY A 150 -12.15 18.70 -5.96
N LYS A 151 -12.50 17.54 -6.53
CA LYS A 151 -13.75 16.85 -6.20
C LYS A 151 -13.73 16.42 -4.75
N THR A 152 -14.75 16.78 -4.00
CA THR A 152 -14.90 16.42 -2.60
C THR A 152 -15.95 15.31 -2.43
N ILE A 153 -15.59 14.26 -1.72
CA ILE A 153 -16.50 13.20 -1.29
C ILE A 153 -16.86 13.46 0.16
N GLN A 154 -18.17 13.51 0.46
CA GLN A 154 -18.65 13.75 1.82
C GLN A 154 -18.50 12.49 2.68
N PRO A 155 -18.18 12.64 3.98
CA PRO A 155 -17.99 11.51 4.88
C PRO A 155 -19.28 10.72 5.05
N THR A 156 -19.16 9.41 5.12
CA THR A 156 -20.31 8.50 5.35
C THR A 156 -20.37 7.97 6.77
N GLY A 157 -19.31 8.14 7.56
CA GLY A 157 -19.15 7.54 8.88
C GLY A 157 -18.88 6.04 8.85
N LYS A 158 -18.73 5.44 7.67
CA LYS A 158 -18.43 4.02 7.54
C LYS A 158 -16.97 3.72 7.87
N ARG A 159 -16.77 2.56 8.48
CA ARG A 159 -15.43 2.00 8.75
C ARG A 159 -14.91 1.24 7.54
N TYR A 160 -13.61 1.19 7.41
CA TYR A 160 -12.92 0.31 6.47
C TYR A 160 -11.91 -0.57 7.20
N HIS A 161 -11.67 -1.74 6.62
CA HIS A 161 -10.65 -2.72 6.99
C HIS A 161 -10.02 -3.17 5.68
N LEU A 162 -9.04 -2.39 5.22
CA LEU A 162 -8.47 -2.50 3.89
C LEU A 162 -7.21 -3.37 3.93
N PRO A 163 -7.19 -4.54 3.29
CA PRO A 163 -5.97 -5.31 3.14
C PRO A 163 -4.92 -4.52 2.38
N MET A 164 -3.70 -4.53 2.88
CA MET A 164 -2.55 -3.92 2.25
C MET A 164 -1.35 -4.85 2.32
N SER A 165 -0.45 -4.72 1.39
CA SER A 165 0.84 -5.39 1.42
C SER A 165 1.93 -4.41 1.05
N THR A 166 3.08 -4.52 1.70
CA THR A 166 4.24 -3.69 1.41
C THR A 166 5.47 -4.57 1.23
N LEU A 167 6.26 -4.28 0.21
CA LEU A 167 7.60 -4.84 0.05
C LEU A 167 8.63 -3.74 0.31
N GLY A 168 9.64 -4.05 1.12
CA GLY A 168 10.75 -3.15 1.42
C GLY A 168 12.06 -3.72 0.91
N HIS A 169 12.83 -2.90 0.18
CA HIS A 169 14.20 -3.19 -0.21
C HIS A 169 15.17 -2.41 0.70
N TRP A 170 15.92 -3.14 1.51
CA TRP A 170 16.77 -2.60 2.56
C TRP A 170 18.22 -2.45 2.10
N ASN A 171 18.80 -1.33 2.40
CA ASN A 171 20.23 -1.08 2.18
C ASN A 171 21.09 -1.60 3.34
N HIS A 172 22.42 -1.55 3.20
CA HIS A 172 23.35 -2.01 4.23
C HIS A 172 23.36 -1.16 5.51
N GLN A 173 22.75 0.02 5.50
CA GLN A 173 22.56 0.87 6.67
C GLN A 173 21.38 0.43 7.54
N GLY A 174 20.52 -0.46 7.01
CA GLY A 174 19.32 -0.97 7.68
C GLY A 174 18.13 -0.04 7.55
N THR A 175 18.07 0.73 6.46
CA THR A 175 16.91 1.52 6.03
C THR A 175 16.47 1.09 4.64
N MET A 176 15.18 1.24 4.33
CA MET A 176 14.65 0.96 3.00
C MET A 176 15.09 2.04 2.00
N SER A 177 15.64 1.62 0.89
CA SER A 177 15.94 2.46 -0.27
C SER A 177 14.79 2.49 -1.28
N GLU A 178 13.97 1.43 -1.27
CA GLU A 178 12.78 1.31 -2.10
C GLU A 178 11.64 0.70 -1.28
N GLU A 179 10.43 1.17 -1.51
CA GLU A 179 9.20 0.65 -0.90
C GLU A 179 8.12 0.50 -1.97
N TYR A 180 7.44 -0.63 -1.97
CA TYR A 180 6.36 -0.95 -2.91
C TYR A 180 5.07 -1.18 -2.15
N LEU A 181 4.08 -0.35 -2.41
CA LEU A 181 2.80 -0.34 -1.71
C LEU A 181 1.71 -0.97 -2.56
N PHE A 182 0.92 -1.84 -1.97
CA PHE A 182 -0.19 -2.52 -2.65
C PHE A 182 -1.45 -2.49 -1.80
N TRP A 183 -2.51 -1.93 -2.35
CA TRP A 183 -3.89 -2.02 -1.84
C TRP A 183 -4.87 -1.80 -2.99
N ASP A 184 -6.14 -2.14 -2.76
CA ASP A 184 -7.20 -1.96 -3.75
C ASP A 184 -8.05 -0.72 -3.41
N ASN A 185 -7.89 0.32 -4.22
CA ASN A 185 -8.66 1.56 -4.10
C ASN A 185 -10.16 1.35 -4.29
N ASP A 186 -10.55 0.44 -5.18
CA ASP A 186 -11.96 0.11 -5.40
C ASP A 186 -12.58 -0.55 -4.17
N SER A 187 -11.85 -1.40 -3.49
CA SER A 187 -12.25 -1.98 -2.20
C SER A 187 -12.44 -0.91 -1.15
N LEU A 188 -11.49 0.04 -1.02
CA LEU A 188 -11.62 1.16 -0.10
C LEU A 188 -12.90 1.96 -0.37
N MET A 189 -13.11 2.38 -1.63
CA MET A 189 -14.27 3.19 -2.01
C MET A 189 -15.60 2.47 -1.76
N ASN A 190 -15.66 1.15 -1.97
CA ASN A 190 -16.83 0.33 -1.65
C ASN A 190 -17.09 0.27 -0.14
N GLN A 191 -16.05 0.02 0.66
CA GLN A 191 -16.17 -0.08 2.12
C GLN A 191 -16.66 1.24 2.73
N ILE A 192 -16.11 2.36 2.29
CA ILE A 192 -16.52 3.68 2.80
C ILE A 192 -17.83 4.21 2.17
N GLY A 193 -18.39 3.48 1.16
CA GLY A 193 -19.67 3.87 0.52
C GLY A 193 -19.57 5.13 -0.33
N ALA A 194 -18.43 5.33 -0.97
CA ALA A 194 -18.13 6.51 -1.78
C ALA A 194 -18.25 6.26 -3.31
N LYS A 195 -18.81 5.12 -3.70
CA LYS A 195 -19.17 4.78 -5.09
C LYS A 195 -20.57 5.21 -5.41
#